data_febb3f384def086e83d286bd012789c5
#
_entry.id   febb3f384def086e83d286bd012789c5
#
_cell.length_a   1.000
_cell.length_b   1.000
_cell.length_c   1.000
_cell.angle_alpha   90.00
_cell.angle_beta   90.00
_cell.angle_gamma   90.00
#
_symmetry.space_group_name_H-M   'P 1'
#
loop_
_entity.id
_entity.type
_entity.pdbx_description
1 polymer ?
#
loop_
_entity_poly.entity_id
_entity_poly.type
_entity_poly.pdbx_seq_one_letter_code
_entity_poly.pdbx_strand_id
1 'polypeptide(L)'
;MKHRFNFLTLLLVLFTIPAGIFARESKFTKRGSGPLFWNMYQYNFRYGTSMPEDVWKKNIDWLAEEFLPYGYDMAATDGWLFNLNSIDQYGYLTKYDSSWTYGLKYWGDYLKSKGMRFGFYFNPLWVPKAAYVQNNNIKGTSIPITDVVGTTKFEDHLYWIDTDKPGAEQWVKGCIRTMIDQGIELLKIDFLGYYERDYGTNRYIKALKWMAEEAGDEMLLSYSVPNCRNDARNE
;
A
#
# COMPACT_ATOMS: atom_id res chain seq x y z
N MET A 1 -39.73 -46.50 -58.30
CA MET A 1 -38.38 -46.28 -57.76
C MET A 1 -38.50 -45.18 -56.75
N LYS A 2 -38.34 -45.52 -55.45
CA LYS A 2 -38.48 -44.59 -54.33
C LYS A 2 -37.07 -44.29 -53.79
N HIS A 3 -36.60 -43.07 -53.96
CA HIS A 3 -35.37 -42.60 -53.33
C HIS A 3 -35.67 -42.15 -51.90
N ARG A 4 -35.05 -42.84 -50.94
CA ARG A 4 -35.03 -42.44 -49.52
C ARG A 4 -33.84 -41.50 -49.29
N PHE A 5 -34.14 -40.26 -48.92
CA PHE A 5 -33.15 -39.33 -48.40
C PHE A 5 -32.91 -39.64 -46.91
N ASN A 6 -31.69 -40.05 -46.56
CA ASN A 6 -31.26 -40.15 -45.17
C ASN A 6 -30.79 -38.77 -44.69
N PHE A 7 -31.52 -38.19 -43.74
CA PHE A 7 -31.10 -37.00 -43.02
C PHE A 7 -30.08 -37.42 -41.96
N LEU A 8 -28.82 -37.10 -42.17
CA LEU A 8 -27.76 -37.24 -41.17
C LEU A 8 -27.83 -36.04 -40.26
N THR A 9 -28.39 -36.20 -39.05
CA THR A 9 -28.44 -35.15 -38.03
C THR A 9 -27.09 -35.04 -37.39
N LEU A 10 -26.33 -33.99 -37.77
CA LEU A 10 -25.05 -33.65 -37.15
C LEU A 10 -25.33 -33.02 -35.79
N LEU A 11 -25.11 -33.81 -34.71
CA LEU A 11 -25.19 -33.31 -33.32
C LEU A 11 -23.95 -32.50 -32.99
N LEU A 12 -24.05 -31.18 -33.05
CA LEU A 12 -22.98 -30.26 -32.59
C LEU A 12 -22.99 -30.23 -31.08
N VAL A 13 -22.13 -31.01 -30.44
CA VAL A 13 -21.87 -30.90 -28.99
C VAL A 13 -20.99 -29.68 -28.76
N LEU A 14 -21.62 -28.58 -28.38
CA LEU A 14 -20.92 -27.41 -27.85
C LEU A 14 -20.36 -27.77 -26.50
N PHE A 15 -19.06 -28.11 -26.45
CA PHE A 15 -18.29 -28.09 -25.19
C PHE A 15 -18.22 -26.65 -24.73
N THR A 16 -19.08 -26.24 -23.81
CA THR A 16 -18.87 -25.07 -22.97
C THR A 16 -17.71 -25.42 -22.04
N ILE A 17 -16.51 -25.05 -22.45
CA ILE A 17 -15.36 -25.00 -21.53
C ILE A 17 -15.80 -24.02 -20.44
N PRO A 18 -15.95 -24.44 -19.17
CA PRO A 18 -16.11 -23.47 -18.10
C PRO A 18 -14.91 -22.55 -18.21
N ALA A 19 -15.17 -21.25 -18.35
CA ALA A 19 -14.11 -20.26 -18.21
C ALA A 19 -13.49 -20.53 -16.84
N GLY A 20 -12.40 -21.28 -16.83
CA GLY A 20 -11.62 -21.50 -15.64
C GLY A 20 -11.30 -20.11 -15.12
N ILE A 21 -11.73 -19.85 -13.92
CA ILE A 21 -11.20 -18.73 -13.14
C ILE A 21 -9.73 -19.08 -13.01
N PHE A 22 -8.91 -18.63 -13.97
CA PHE A 22 -7.47 -18.58 -13.78
C PHE A 22 -7.29 -17.60 -12.63
N ALA A 23 -7.16 -18.14 -11.43
CA ALA A 23 -6.66 -17.35 -10.31
C ALA A 23 -5.38 -16.69 -10.84
N ARG A 24 -5.41 -15.37 -10.98
CA ARG A 24 -4.25 -14.59 -11.40
C ARG A 24 -3.16 -14.90 -10.39
N GLU A 25 -2.12 -15.60 -10.83
CA GLU A 25 -1.00 -15.90 -9.97
C GLU A 25 -0.45 -14.57 -9.46
N SER A 26 -0.51 -14.35 -8.14
CA SER A 26 -0.01 -13.12 -7.54
C SER A 26 1.45 -12.94 -7.94
N LYS A 27 1.82 -11.74 -8.39
CA LYS A 27 3.22 -11.40 -8.71
C LYS A 27 4.16 -11.60 -7.51
N PHE A 28 3.61 -11.83 -6.31
CA PHE A 28 4.33 -12.01 -5.06
C PHE A 28 4.31 -13.45 -4.52
N THR A 29 3.66 -14.41 -5.18
CA THR A 29 3.42 -15.78 -4.64
C THR A 29 4.58 -16.75 -4.74
N LYS A 30 5.76 -16.34 -5.16
CA LYS A 30 6.92 -17.20 -4.99
C LYS A 30 7.33 -17.23 -3.51
N ARG A 31 6.77 -18.19 -2.75
CA ARG A 31 7.20 -18.43 -1.36
C ARG A 31 8.73 -18.58 -1.34
N GLY A 32 9.39 -17.79 -0.50
CA GLY A 32 10.85 -17.80 -0.34
C GLY A 32 11.62 -16.77 -1.18
N SER A 33 10.97 -16.00 -2.04
CA SER A 33 11.59 -14.88 -2.76
C SER A 33 10.90 -13.58 -2.39
N GLY A 34 11.16 -13.05 -1.20
CA GLY A 34 10.81 -11.67 -0.88
C GLY A 34 11.60 -10.72 -1.79
N PRO A 35 11.13 -9.46 -1.97
CA PRO A 35 11.89 -8.48 -2.72
C PRO A 35 13.24 -8.24 -2.05
N LEU A 36 14.30 -8.18 -2.84
CA LEU A 36 15.55 -7.61 -2.39
C LEU A 36 15.42 -6.10 -2.52
N PHE A 37 15.39 -5.41 -1.38
CA PHE A 37 15.19 -3.96 -1.40
C PHE A 37 16.19 -3.24 -0.51
N TRP A 38 16.50 -2.01 -0.91
CA TRP A 38 17.18 -1.03 -0.08
C TRP A 38 16.16 -0.04 0.48
N ASN A 39 16.37 0.42 1.72
CA ASN A 39 15.59 1.51 2.30
C ASN A 39 16.49 2.58 2.90
N MET A 40 15.94 3.77 3.07
CA MET A 40 16.68 4.94 3.57
C MET A 40 16.79 5.02 5.11
N TYR A 41 16.31 4.01 5.85
CA TYR A 41 16.25 4.05 7.33
C TYR A 41 17.57 4.46 7.97
N GLN A 42 18.69 3.85 7.51
CA GLN A 42 20.01 4.10 8.09
C GLN A 42 20.45 5.56 7.92
N TYR A 43 20.08 6.19 6.81
CA TYR A 43 20.33 7.63 6.61
C TYR A 43 19.52 8.45 7.60
N ASN A 44 18.23 8.21 7.67
CA ASN A 44 17.31 8.95 8.53
C ASN A 44 17.71 8.81 9.99
N PHE A 45 18.05 7.60 10.42
CA PHE A 45 18.53 7.32 11.78
C PHE A 45 19.84 8.05 12.11
N ARG A 46 20.81 8.02 11.19
CA ARG A 46 22.12 8.65 11.39
C ARG A 46 22.03 10.16 11.53
N TYR A 47 21.18 10.80 10.73
CA TYR A 47 21.09 12.26 10.65
C TYR A 47 19.90 12.84 11.44
N GLY A 48 19.02 12.01 11.96
CA GLY A 48 17.83 12.45 12.69
C GLY A 48 16.84 13.26 11.86
N THR A 49 16.82 13.07 10.55
CA THR A 49 15.98 13.83 9.61
C THR A 49 15.57 13.00 8.40
N SER A 50 14.55 13.45 7.69
CA SER A 50 14.18 12.90 6.39
C SER A 50 15.32 13.03 5.39
N MET A 51 15.51 12.02 4.54
CA MET A 51 16.51 12.10 3.46
C MET A 51 16.14 13.20 2.48
N PRO A 52 17.10 14.09 2.09
CA PRO A 52 16.88 15.07 1.03
C PRO A 52 16.56 14.39 -0.32
N GLU A 53 15.72 15.04 -1.12
CA GLU A 53 15.25 14.49 -2.39
C GLU A 53 16.37 14.20 -3.40
N ASP A 54 17.37 15.08 -3.46
CA ASP A 54 18.53 14.88 -4.34
C ASP A 54 19.42 13.71 -3.92
N VAL A 55 19.52 13.47 -2.60
CA VAL A 55 20.21 12.30 -2.03
C VAL A 55 19.43 11.03 -2.34
N TRP A 56 18.09 11.05 -2.21
CA TRP A 56 17.21 9.96 -2.60
C TRP A 56 17.41 9.59 -4.06
N LYS A 57 17.38 10.58 -4.95
CA LYS A 57 17.60 10.37 -6.39
C LYS A 57 18.94 9.70 -6.68
N LYS A 58 20.04 10.20 -6.08
CA LYS A 58 21.39 9.65 -6.27
C LYS A 58 21.48 8.19 -5.83
N ASN A 59 20.81 7.83 -4.72
CA ASN A 59 20.76 6.45 -4.26
C ASN A 59 19.98 5.54 -5.22
N ILE A 60 18.84 6.01 -5.78
CA ILE A 60 18.11 5.24 -6.79
C ILE A 60 18.96 5.01 -8.03
N ASP A 61 19.64 6.04 -8.55
CA ASP A 61 20.49 5.92 -9.73
C ASP A 61 21.62 4.91 -9.50
N TRP A 62 22.28 5.00 -8.34
CA TRP A 62 23.34 4.07 -7.94
C TRP A 62 22.81 2.63 -7.75
N LEU A 63 21.67 2.44 -7.12
CA LEU A 63 21.06 1.12 -6.95
C LEU A 63 20.70 0.48 -8.30
N ALA A 64 20.18 1.27 -9.24
CA ALA A 64 19.83 0.80 -10.57
C ALA A 64 21.07 0.38 -11.38
N GLU A 65 22.20 1.07 -11.21
CA GLU A 65 23.45 0.76 -11.88
C GLU A 65 24.18 -0.44 -11.22
N GLU A 66 24.32 -0.44 -9.90
CA GLU A 66 25.23 -1.34 -9.20
C GLU A 66 24.55 -2.57 -8.60
N PHE A 67 23.26 -2.50 -8.23
CA PHE A 67 22.59 -3.54 -7.47
C PHE A 67 21.43 -4.21 -8.18
N LEU A 68 20.78 -3.54 -9.12
CA LEU A 68 19.72 -4.14 -9.93
C LEU A 68 20.16 -5.40 -10.67
N PRO A 69 21.41 -5.49 -11.23
CA PRO A 69 21.90 -6.72 -11.84
C PRO A 69 21.98 -7.93 -10.90
N TYR A 70 22.00 -7.70 -9.58
CA TYR A 70 22.01 -8.72 -8.54
C TYR A 70 20.64 -8.99 -7.92
N GLY A 71 19.57 -8.41 -8.50
CA GLY A 71 18.21 -8.64 -8.07
C GLY A 71 17.68 -7.68 -7.00
N TYR A 72 18.44 -6.65 -6.61
CA TYR A 72 17.92 -5.56 -5.77
C TYR A 72 17.10 -4.61 -6.62
N ASP A 73 15.86 -4.96 -6.83
CA ASP A 73 14.96 -4.30 -7.77
C ASP A 73 13.98 -3.31 -7.12
N MET A 74 14.18 -2.99 -5.83
CA MET A 74 13.27 -2.10 -5.11
C MET A 74 14.04 -1.12 -4.21
N ALA A 75 13.59 0.14 -4.22
CA ALA A 75 14.00 1.14 -3.25
C ALA A 75 12.78 1.63 -2.45
N ALA A 76 12.92 1.70 -1.13
CA ALA A 76 11.85 2.08 -0.23
C ALA A 76 12.21 3.29 0.62
N THR A 77 11.22 4.16 0.86
CA THR A 77 11.33 5.18 1.92
C THR A 77 11.20 4.53 3.29
N ASP A 78 11.56 5.26 4.34
CA ASP A 78 11.42 4.81 5.72
C ASP A 78 11.17 6.01 6.65
N GLY A 79 10.96 5.79 7.92
CA GLY A 79 10.66 6.68 9.04
C GLY A 79 10.95 8.18 8.93
N TRP A 80 10.97 8.89 10.07
CA TRP A 80 11.17 10.35 10.14
C TRP A 80 10.13 11.16 9.34
N LEU A 81 8.87 10.80 9.45
CA LEU A 81 7.74 11.47 8.79
C LEU A 81 7.28 12.71 9.58
N PHE A 82 8.12 13.73 9.72
CA PHE A 82 7.79 14.93 10.51
C PHE A 82 7.09 16.02 9.69
N ASN A 83 7.23 16.01 8.36
CA ASN A 83 6.75 17.06 7.48
C ASN A 83 5.69 16.53 6.48
N LEU A 84 4.55 16.06 7.01
CA LEU A 84 3.46 15.43 6.26
C LEU A 84 2.35 16.44 5.88
N ASN A 85 2.73 17.58 5.30
CA ASN A 85 1.76 18.62 4.93
C ASN A 85 1.28 18.51 3.47
N SER A 86 1.93 17.69 2.63
CA SER A 86 1.56 17.51 1.23
C SER A 86 0.54 16.38 1.10
N ILE A 87 -0.72 16.76 1.09
CA ILE A 87 -1.87 15.87 0.98
C ILE A 87 -2.74 16.27 -0.21
N ASP A 88 -3.54 15.33 -0.70
CA ASP A 88 -4.58 15.60 -1.69
C ASP A 88 -5.87 16.13 -1.03
N GLN A 89 -6.90 16.34 -1.85
CA GLN A 89 -8.20 16.81 -1.38
C GLN A 89 -8.93 15.84 -0.45
N TYR A 90 -8.49 14.60 -0.34
CA TYR A 90 -9.05 13.57 0.53
C TYR A 90 -8.17 13.28 1.75
N GLY A 91 -7.08 14.05 1.94
CA GLY A 91 -6.17 13.92 3.06
C GLY A 91 -5.09 12.85 2.91
N TYR A 92 -4.96 12.22 1.74
CA TYR A 92 -3.93 11.22 1.48
C TYR A 92 -2.62 11.87 1.07
N LEU A 93 -1.48 11.27 1.47
CA LEU A 93 -0.15 11.79 1.18
C LEU A 93 0.14 11.80 -0.32
N THR A 94 0.72 12.90 -0.79
CA THR A 94 1.19 13.07 -2.17
C THR A 94 2.70 13.16 -2.28
N LYS A 95 3.41 13.37 -1.15
CA LYS A 95 4.87 13.42 -1.06
C LYS A 95 5.36 12.63 0.16
N TYR A 96 6.59 12.15 0.12
CA TYR A 96 7.27 11.58 1.28
C TYR A 96 7.55 12.63 2.36
N ASP A 97 8.08 13.75 1.96
CA ASP A 97 8.32 14.93 2.79
C ASP A 97 7.86 16.17 2.01
N SER A 98 7.22 17.12 2.68
CA SER A 98 6.68 18.31 2.02
C SER A 98 7.75 19.24 1.46
N SER A 99 9.03 19.08 1.87
CA SER A 99 10.17 19.78 1.27
C SER A 99 10.60 19.22 -0.08
N TRP A 100 10.20 17.99 -0.42
CA TRP A 100 10.51 17.40 -1.71
C TRP A 100 9.77 18.14 -2.83
N THR A 101 10.44 18.32 -3.97
CA THR A 101 9.86 18.97 -5.14
C THR A 101 8.80 18.07 -5.80
N TYR A 102 9.14 16.79 -5.96
CA TYR A 102 8.30 15.85 -6.68
C TYR A 102 7.43 15.01 -5.75
N GLY A 103 6.26 14.61 -6.26
CA GLY A 103 5.31 13.76 -5.55
C GLY A 103 5.63 12.27 -5.68
N LEU A 104 4.90 11.46 -4.91
CA LEU A 104 5.05 9.99 -4.90
C LEU A 104 4.83 9.39 -6.29
N LYS A 105 3.86 9.90 -7.06
CA LYS A 105 3.60 9.44 -8.44
C LYS A 105 4.82 9.64 -9.35
N TYR A 106 5.49 10.78 -9.26
CA TYR A 106 6.72 11.03 -10.02
C TYR A 106 7.80 10.01 -9.65
N TRP A 107 7.97 9.72 -8.35
CA TRP A 107 8.97 8.77 -7.88
C TRP A 107 8.63 7.33 -8.26
N GLY A 108 7.36 6.95 -8.26
CA GLY A 108 6.91 5.66 -8.79
C GLY A 108 7.27 5.51 -10.28
N ASP A 109 6.98 6.51 -11.10
CA ASP A 109 7.33 6.51 -12.53
C ASP A 109 8.84 6.54 -12.75
N TYR A 110 9.58 7.31 -11.95
CA TYR A 110 11.04 7.39 -12.04
C TYR A 110 11.71 6.03 -11.75
N LEU A 111 11.36 5.37 -10.64
CA LEU A 111 11.86 4.05 -10.31
C LEU A 111 11.52 3.05 -11.40
N LYS A 112 10.28 3.04 -11.87
CA LYS A 112 9.86 2.18 -12.98
C LYS A 112 10.67 2.41 -14.26
N SER A 113 11.03 3.66 -14.60
CA SER A 113 11.87 3.98 -15.75
C SER A 113 13.29 3.41 -15.63
N LYS A 114 13.73 3.12 -14.41
CA LYS A 114 15.03 2.49 -14.11
C LYS A 114 14.92 0.95 -13.99
N GLY A 115 13.74 0.37 -14.22
CA GLY A 115 13.49 -1.07 -14.01
C GLY A 115 13.35 -1.46 -12.54
N MET A 116 13.13 -0.50 -11.67
CA MET A 116 12.99 -0.68 -10.23
C MET A 116 11.55 -0.50 -9.77
N ARG A 117 11.23 -1.03 -8.59
CA ARG A 117 9.95 -0.91 -7.91
C ARG A 117 10.04 0.08 -6.76
N PHE A 118 8.90 0.67 -6.39
CA PHE A 118 8.82 1.66 -5.32
C PHE A 118 8.21 1.06 -4.04
N GLY A 119 8.95 1.11 -2.93
CA GLY A 119 8.48 0.86 -1.59
C GLY A 119 8.25 2.15 -0.80
N PHE A 120 7.22 2.18 0.02
CA PHE A 120 6.87 3.36 0.82
C PHE A 120 6.69 2.99 2.29
N TYR A 121 7.00 3.92 3.18
CA TYR A 121 6.79 3.81 4.62
C TYR A 121 5.63 4.71 5.04
N PHE A 122 4.58 4.11 5.54
CA PHE A 122 3.46 4.80 6.16
C PHE A 122 2.54 3.80 6.87
N ASN A 123 1.78 4.26 7.86
CA ASN A 123 0.75 3.44 8.47
C ASN A 123 -0.65 3.97 8.08
N PRO A 124 -1.48 3.21 7.35
CA PRO A 124 -2.83 3.63 6.96
C PRO A 124 -3.78 3.90 8.13
N LEU A 125 -3.38 3.55 9.36
CA LEU A 125 -4.12 3.88 10.58
C LEU A 125 -3.82 5.30 11.09
N TRP A 126 -2.91 6.02 10.44
CA TRP A 126 -2.61 7.40 10.77
C TRP A 126 -3.41 8.38 9.91
N VAL A 127 -3.85 9.44 10.56
CA VAL A 127 -4.34 10.66 9.90
C VAL A 127 -3.29 11.74 10.15
N PRO A 128 -2.62 12.26 9.12
CA PRO A 128 -1.73 13.40 9.25
C PRO A 128 -2.45 14.62 9.81
N LYS A 129 -1.78 15.43 10.62
CA LYS A 129 -2.37 16.67 11.19
C LYS A 129 -2.91 17.60 10.10
N ALA A 130 -2.25 17.68 8.95
CA ALA A 130 -2.74 18.47 7.82
C ALA A 130 -4.12 17.98 7.36
N ALA A 131 -4.32 16.67 7.22
CA ALA A 131 -5.60 16.08 6.85
C ALA A 131 -6.68 16.29 7.93
N TYR A 132 -6.30 16.15 9.20
CA TYR A 132 -7.20 16.42 10.32
C TYR A 132 -7.67 17.87 10.35
N VAL A 133 -6.78 18.83 10.11
CA VAL A 133 -7.10 20.27 10.12
C VAL A 133 -7.91 20.65 8.88
N GLN A 134 -7.59 20.10 7.71
CA GLN A 134 -8.33 20.34 6.48
C GLN A 134 -9.76 19.78 6.56
N ASN A 135 -9.91 18.65 7.24
CA ASN A 135 -11.17 17.99 7.57
C ASN A 135 -12.15 17.81 6.39
N ASN A 136 -11.64 17.47 5.23
CA ASN A 136 -12.45 17.13 4.07
C ASN A 136 -13.15 15.79 4.26
N ASN A 137 -14.09 15.48 3.38
CA ASN A 137 -14.74 14.19 3.41
C ASN A 137 -13.79 13.08 2.90
N ILE A 138 -13.84 11.94 3.55
CA ILE A 138 -13.16 10.72 3.10
C ILE A 138 -13.65 10.38 1.69
N LYS A 139 -12.73 10.00 0.80
CA LYS A 139 -13.01 9.68 -0.60
C LYS A 139 -14.20 8.72 -0.75
N GLY A 140 -15.18 9.13 -1.54
CA GLY A 140 -16.40 8.33 -1.80
C GLY A 140 -17.44 8.34 -0.69
N THR A 141 -17.30 9.22 0.32
CA THR A 141 -18.25 9.35 1.43
C THR A 141 -18.64 10.81 1.68
N SER A 142 -19.62 11.01 2.55
CA SER A 142 -19.93 12.31 3.16
C SER A 142 -19.39 12.46 4.59
N ILE A 143 -18.50 11.58 5.01
CA ILE A 143 -17.97 11.49 6.38
C ILE A 143 -16.69 12.35 6.47
N PRO A 144 -16.63 13.36 7.35
CA PRO A 144 -15.44 14.16 7.59
C PRO A 144 -14.30 13.28 8.15
N ILE A 145 -13.05 13.61 7.80
CA ILE A 145 -11.87 12.86 8.29
C ILE A 145 -11.80 12.85 9.81
N THR A 146 -12.19 13.92 10.50
CA THR A 146 -12.19 13.97 11.97
C THR A 146 -13.10 12.95 12.61
N ASP A 147 -14.13 12.49 11.91
CA ASP A 147 -15.11 11.54 12.47
C ASP A 147 -14.53 10.13 12.62
N VAL A 148 -13.49 9.78 11.86
CA VAL A 148 -12.80 8.47 11.98
C VAL A 148 -11.64 8.50 12.98
N VAL A 149 -11.20 9.69 13.41
CA VAL A 149 -10.09 9.82 14.36
C VAL A 149 -10.52 9.36 15.75
N GLY A 150 -9.68 8.54 16.36
CA GLY A 150 -9.86 8.03 17.72
C GLY A 150 -9.52 9.04 18.80
N THR A 151 -9.48 8.58 20.04
CA THR A 151 -9.22 9.41 21.22
C THR A 151 -7.73 9.58 21.51
N THR A 152 -6.88 8.76 20.93
CA THR A 152 -5.42 8.78 21.15
C THR A 152 -4.68 9.28 19.91
N LYS A 153 -3.53 9.90 20.15
CA LYS A 153 -2.58 10.27 19.10
C LYS A 153 -1.41 9.29 19.13
N PHE A 154 -0.83 9.06 17.97
CA PHE A 154 0.47 8.40 17.92
C PHE A 154 1.58 9.39 18.29
N GLU A 155 1.55 10.56 17.67
CA GLU A 155 2.43 11.71 17.92
C GLU A 155 1.66 13.01 17.71
N ASP A 156 2.26 14.17 18.00
CA ASP A 156 1.60 15.49 17.86
C ASP A 156 1.11 15.81 16.45
N HIS A 157 1.68 15.15 15.43
CA HIS A 157 1.35 15.37 14.03
C HIS A 157 0.65 14.18 13.38
N LEU A 158 0.37 13.07 14.12
CA LEU A 158 -0.28 11.85 13.66
C LEU A 158 -1.38 11.41 14.64
N TYR A 159 -2.57 11.24 14.14
CA TYR A 159 -3.73 10.76 14.90
C TYR A 159 -4.05 9.33 14.52
N TRP A 160 -4.35 8.47 15.49
CA TRP A 160 -4.89 7.16 15.19
C TRP A 160 -6.34 7.26 14.72
N ILE A 161 -6.71 6.44 13.74
CA ILE A 161 -8.12 6.18 13.46
C ILE A 161 -8.68 5.20 14.50
N ASP A 162 -10.00 5.19 14.66
CA ASP A 162 -10.73 4.15 15.38
C ASP A 162 -11.53 3.31 14.36
N THR A 163 -11.15 2.04 14.18
CA THR A 163 -11.78 1.16 13.20
C THR A 163 -13.23 0.79 13.51
N ASP A 164 -13.77 1.16 14.66
CA ASP A 164 -15.20 1.00 14.96
C ASP A 164 -16.05 2.19 14.49
N LYS A 165 -15.42 3.27 14.05
CA LYS A 165 -16.12 4.44 13.55
C LYS A 165 -16.55 4.29 12.09
N PRO A 166 -17.74 4.76 11.71
CA PRO A 166 -18.17 4.81 10.31
C PRO A 166 -17.15 5.58 9.46
N GLY A 167 -16.81 5.05 8.29
CA GLY A 167 -15.83 5.66 7.38
C GLY A 167 -14.38 5.23 7.61
N ALA A 168 -14.05 4.56 8.71
CA ALA A 168 -12.69 4.12 9.00
C ALA A 168 -12.17 3.11 7.96
N GLU A 169 -13.00 2.19 7.49
CA GLU A 169 -12.64 1.26 6.41
C GLU A 169 -12.33 2.01 5.12
N GLN A 170 -13.17 2.97 4.75
CA GLN A 170 -12.99 3.78 3.55
C GLN A 170 -11.69 4.59 3.62
N TRP A 171 -11.33 5.11 4.80
CA TRP A 171 -10.06 5.80 5.00
C TRP A 171 -8.88 4.86 4.75
N VAL A 172 -8.84 3.70 5.41
CA VAL A 172 -7.73 2.73 5.29
C VAL A 172 -7.57 2.24 3.85
N LYS A 173 -8.67 1.79 3.24
CA LYS A 173 -8.67 1.29 1.86
C LYS A 173 -8.32 2.41 0.88
N GLY A 174 -8.87 3.61 1.06
CA GLY A 174 -8.57 4.76 0.23
C GLY A 174 -7.10 5.18 0.30
N CYS A 175 -6.47 5.09 1.48
CA CYS A 175 -5.05 5.35 1.66
C CYS A 175 -4.20 4.36 0.83
N ILE A 176 -4.45 3.05 0.95
CA ILE A 176 -3.73 2.02 0.22
C ILE A 176 -3.96 2.15 -1.29
N ARG A 177 -5.21 2.34 -1.74
CA ARG A 177 -5.54 2.52 -3.15
C ARG A 177 -4.82 3.73 -3.75
N THR A 178 -4.78 4.85 -3.02
CA THR A 178 -4.06 6.04 -3.48
C THR A 178 -2.56 5.78 -3.62
N MET A 179 -1.96 5.00 -2.73
CA MET A 179 -0.54 4.61 -2.83
C MET A 179 -0.28 3.70 -4.04
N ILE A 180 -1.15 2.71 -4.28
CA ILE A 180 -1.07 1.85 -5.47
C ILE A 180 -1.16 2.69 -6.76
N ASP A 181 -2.11 3.63 -6.82
CA ASP A 181 -2.29 4.53 -7.97
C ASP A 181 -1.07 5.44 -8.20
N GLN A 182 -0.26 5.67 -7.17
CA GLN A 182 1.02 6.40 -7.24
C GLN A 182 2.21 5.49 -7.60
N GLY A 183 2.00 4.19 -7.86
CA GLY A 183 3.04 3.26 -8.28
C GLY A 183 3.80 2.61 -7.13
N ILE A 184 3.29 2.66 -5.91
CA ILE A 184 3.89 2.00 -4.75
C ILE A 184 3.49 0.52 -4.77
N GLU A 185 4.49 -0.37 -4.68
CA GLU A 185 4.33 -1.82 -4.74
C GLU A 185 4.68 -2.53 -3.41
N LEU A 186 5.26 -1.80 -2.45
CA LEU A 186 5.49 -2.28 -1.08
C LEU A 186 5.13 -1.17 -0.10
N LEU A 187 4.34 -1.50 0.89
CA LEU A 187 4.05 -0.61 2.01
C LEU A 187 4.62 -1.20 3.31
N LYS A 188 5.64 -0.54 3.87
CA LYS A 188 6.13 -0.84 5.20
C LYS A 188 5.26 -0.13 6.22
N ILE A 189 4.60 -0.91 7.08
CA ILE A 189 3.64 -0.44 8.08
C ILE A 189 4.23 -0.70 9.46
N ASP A 190 4.51 0.35 10.21
CA ASP A 190 5.13 0.26 11.52
C ASP A 190 4.16 0.61 12.65
N PHE A 191 4.57 0.34 13.89
CA PHE A 191 3.85 0.66 15.14
C PHE A 191 2.49 -0.02 15.29
N LEU A 192 2.26 -1.12 14.62
CA LEU A 192 1.01 -1.86 14.69
C LEU A 192 0.71 -2.41 16.10
N GLY A 193 1.75 -2.86 16.82
CA GLY A 193 1.60 -3.28 18.23
C GLY A 193 1.17 -2.15 19.16
N TYR A 194 1.51 -0.89 18.85
CA TYR A 194 1.03 0.27 19.62
C TYR A 194 -0.44 0.54 19.36
N TYR A 195 -0.87 0.38 18.11
CA TYR A 195 -2.30 0.47 17.79
C TYR A 195 -3.11 -0.61 18.53
N GLU A 196 -2.65 -1.87 18.53
CA GLU A 196 -3.32 -2.94 19.28
C GLU A 196 -3.38 -2.66 20.76
N ARG A 197 -2.29 -2.16 21.37
CA ARG A 197 -2.27 -1.76 22.79
C ARG A 197 -3.33 -0.71 23.12
N ASP A 198 -3.48 0.30 22.24
CA ASP A 198 -4.31 1.47 22.51
C ASP A 198 -5.78 1.25 22.13
N TYR A 199 -6.06 0.39 21.16
CA TYR A 199 -7.42 0.16 20.62
C TYR A 199 -7.93 -1.28 20.75
N GLY A 200 -7.08 -2.20 21.15
CA GLY A 200 -7.41 -3.60 21.38
C GLY A 200 -7.37 -4.47 20.13
N THR A 201 -7.29 -5.79 20.37
CA THR A 201 -7.03 -6.82 19.34
C THR A 201 -8.09 -6.84 18.25
N ASN A 202 -9.38 -6.69 18.58
CA ASN A 202 -10.46 -6.76 17.58
C ASN A 202 -10.34 -5.65 16.53
N ARG A 203 -10.02 -4.42 16.95
CA ARG A 203 -9.79 -3.29 16.04
C ARG A 203 -8.53 -3.47 15.22
N TYR A 204 -7.49 -4.01 15.83
CA TYR A 204 -6.23 -4.34 15.16
C TYR A 204 -6.43 -5.37 14.04
N ILE A 205 -7.09 -6.51 14.31
CA ILE A 205 -7.36 -7.54 13.31
C ILE A 205 -8.23 -6.99 12.17
N LYS A 206 -9.26 -6.21 12.51
CA LYS A 206 -10.12 -5.55 11.52
C LYS A 206 -9.31 -4.65 10.58
N ALA A 207 -8.36 -3.86 11.13
CA ALA A 207 -7.49 -3.01 10.34
C ALA A 207 -6.60 -3.81 9.36
N LEU A 208 -5.94 -4.88 9.86
CA LEU A 208 -5.10 -5.74 9.02
C LEU A 208 -5.89 -6.38 7.88
N LYS A 209 -7.12 -6.84 8.16
CA LYS A 209 -8.00 -7.40 7.14
C LYS A 209 -8.30 -6.40 6.02
N TRP A 210 -8.69 -5.17 6.36
CA TRP A 210 -8.96 -4.13 5.37
C TRP A 210 -7.72 -3.78 4.53
N MET A 211 -6.54 -3.72 5.17
CA MET A 211 -5.28 -3.47 4.48
C MET A 211 -4.97 -4.60 3.49
N ALA A 212 -5.10 -5.85 3.91
CA ALA A 212 -4.83 -7.01 3.06
C ALA A 212 -5.82 -7.11 1.88
N GLU A 213 -7.11 -6.89 2.14
CA GLU A 213 -8.15 -6.89 1.11
C GLU A 213 -7.90 -5.84 0.03
N GLU A 214 -7.51 -4.63 0.42
CA GLU A 214 -7.27 -3.56 -0.55
C GLU A 214 -5.94 -3.69 -1.29
N ALA A 215 -4.89 -4.14 -0.60
CA ALA A 215 -3.59 -4.37 -1.20
C ALA A 215 -3.65 -5.49 -2.25
N GLY A 216 -4.40 -6.55 -1.99
CA GLY A 216 -4.56 -7.70 -2.88
C GLY A 216 -3.22 -8.18 -3.44
N ASP A 217 -3.17 -8.36 -4.77
CA ASP A 217 -1.97 -8.74 -5.50
C ASP A 217 -1.17 -7.54 -6.04
N GLU A 218 -1.59 -6.32 -5.72
CA GLU A 218 -0.97 -5.12 -6.28
C GLU A 218 0.12 -4.53 -5.39
N MET A 219 0.06 -4.78 -4.07
CA MET A 219 1.00 -4.23 -3.10
C MET A 219 1.38 -5.26 -2.06
N LEU A 220 2.69 -5.37 -1.77
CA LEU A 220 3.20 -6.11 -0.62
C LEU A 220 3.02 -5.29 0.65
N LEU A 221 2.54 -5.93 1.72
CA LEU A 221 2.47 -5.34 3.05
C LEU A 221 3.60 -5.91 3.92
N SER A 222 4.48 -5.02 4.39
CA SER A 222 5.58 -5.35 5.31
C SER A 222 5.24 -4.80 6.69
N TYR A 223 4.83 -5.68 7.58
CA TYR A 223 4.49 -5.31 8.94
C TYR A 223 5.73 -5.25 9.84
N SER A 224 5.98 -4.11 10.43
CA SER A 224 7.01 -3.87 11.43
C SER A 224 6.39 -3.75 12.81
N VAL A 225 7.01 -4.38 13.82
CA VAL A 225 6.51 -4.39 15.20
C VAL A 225 5.02 -4.83 15.27
N PRO A 226 4.63 -5.90 14.57
CA PRO A 226 3.30 -6.47 14.71
C PRO A 226 3.26 -7.41 15.92
N ASN A 227 2.08 -7.55 16.52
CA ASN A 227 1.80 -8.72 17.32
C ASN A 227 1.31 -9.82 16.37
N CYS A 228 2.22 -10.69 15.92
CA CYS A 228 1.90 -11.76 14.99
C CYS A 228 0.98 -12.79 15.64
N ARG A 229 -0.29 -12.78 15.27
CA ARG A 229 -1.29 -13.79 15.64
C ARG A 229 -1.64 -14.61 14.41
N ASN A 230 -2.03 -15.86 14.61
CA ASN A 230 -2.40 -16.75 13.49
C ASN A 230 -3.55 -16.21 12.64
N ASP A 231 -4.48 -15.48 13.29
CA ASP A 231 -5.66 -14.86 12.69
C ASP A 231 -5.37 -13.49 12.01
N ALA A 232 -4.18 -12.97 12.17
CA ALA A 232 -3.74 -11.72 11.53
C ALA A 232 -2.79 -11.95 10.34
N ARG A 233 -2.60 -13.21 9.95
CA ARG A 233 -1.78 -13.53 8.77
C ARG A 233 -2.55 -13.17 7.51
N ASN A 234 -1.85 -12.58 6.56
CA ASN A 234 -2.27 -12.62 5.17
C ASN A 234 -2.13 -14.06 4.70
N GLU A 235 -3.23 -14.77 4.63
CA GLU A 235 -3.29 -16.07 3.96
C GLU A 235 -3.50 -15.89 2.46
#